data_ec647ff899773d8897235d77e141f5bc
#
_entry.id   ec647ff899773d8897235d77e141f5bc
#
_cell.length_a   1.000
_cell.length_b   1.000
_cell.length_c   1.000
_cell.angle_alpha   90.00
_cell.angle_beta   90.00
_cell.angle_gamma   90.00
#
_symmetry.space_group_name_H-M   'P 1'
#
loop_
_entity.id
_entity.type
_entity.pdbx_description
1 polymer ?
#
loop_
_entity_poly.entity_id
_entity_poly.type
_entity_poly.pdbx_seq_one_letter_code
_entity_poly.pdbx_strand_id
1 'polypeptide(L)'
;MKKKKKYKLKKKEEIQIEKKEETRIKKEEKEVEKVELTGKESVMKMIDTQDFIDGHWEENAYTKIIKEKYHNEYDLLKAKNIDEKVTITILVILYIYKEHKEMLSELLMIIKKAKIYIKKEASNSYENFIKEIGIN
;
A
#
# COMPACT_ATOMS: atom_id res chain seq x y z
N MET A 1 31.87 -12.97 41.01
CA MET A 1 32.29 -13.68 39.83
C MET A 1 31.26 -14.61 39.26
N LYS A 2 30.71 -15.47 40.07
CA LYS A 2 29.65 -16.35 39.58
C LYS A 2 28.48 -15.57 39.04
N LYS A 3 28.18 -14.49 39.66
CA LYS A 3 27.07 -13.64 39.18
C LYS A 3 27.34 -13.05 37.82
N LYS A 4 28.59 -12.78 37.55
CA LYS A 4 28.94 -12.25 36.25
C LYS A 4 28.69 -13.25 35.16
N LYS A 5 28.92 -14.52 35.44
CA LYS A 5 28.63 -15.54 34.47
C LYS A 5 27.17 -15.62 34.15
N LYS A 6 26.33 -15.45 35.14
CA LYS A 6 24.90 -15.44 34.91
C LYS A 6 24.47 -14.32 34.00
N TYR A 7 25.07 -13.17 34.21
CA TYR A 7 24.75 -12.04 33.33
C TYR A 7 25.15 -12.31 31.90
N LYS A 8 26.30 -12.93 31.74
CA LYS A 8 26.76 -13.23 30.40
C LYS A 8 25.84 -14.18 29.69
N LEU A 9 25.33 -15.16 30.41
CA LEU A 9 24.41 -16.11 29.84
C LEU A 9 23.14 -15.43 29.38
N LYS A 10 22.60 -14.55 30.18
CA LYS A 10 21.42 -13.82 29.80
C LYS A 10 21.63 -13.03 28.53
N LYS A 11 22.76 -12.36 28.44
CA LYS A 11 23.03 -11.58 27.26
C LYS A 11 23.10 -12.43 26.01
N LYS A 12 23.66 -13.60 26.13
CA LYS A 12 23.72 -14.52 25.01
C LYS A 12 22.32 -14.92 24.56
N GLU A 13 21.47 -15.21 25.50
CA GLU A 13 20.10 -15.59 25.18
C GLU A 13 19.36 -14.45 24.48
N GLU A 14 19.54 -13.25 24.95
CA GLU A 14 18.92 -12.10 24.34
C GLU A 14 19.38 -11.91 22.91
N ILE A 15 20.66 -12.06 22.68
CA ILE A 15 21.21 -11.90 21.32
C ILE A 15 20.63 -12.95 20.40
N GLN A 16 20.47 -14.16 20.86
CA GLN A 16 19.92 -15.23 20.06
C GLN A 16 18.46 -14.95 19.70
N ILE A 17 17.72 -14.43 20.64
CA ILE A 17 16.33 -14.07 20.40
C ILE A 17 16.23 -13.01 19.33
N GLU A 18 17.07 -12.00 19.40
CA GLU A 18 17.08 -10.95 18.40
C GLU A 18 17.36 -11.49 17.02
N LYS A 19 18.30 -12.39 16.90
CA LYS A 19 18.61 -12.97 15.61
C LYS A 19 17.45 -13.77 15.04
N LYS A 20 16.73 -14.47 15.89
CA LYS A 20 15.57 -15.23 15.44
C LYS A 20 14.48 -14.29 14.94
N GLU A 21 14.29 -13.19 15.61
CA GLU A 21 13.29 -12.23 15.19
C GLU A 21 13.63 -11.60 13.85
N GLU A 22 14.88 -11.28 13.63
CA GLU A 22 15.31 -10.75 12.35
C GLU A 22 15.03 -11.74 11.23
N THR A 23 15.29 -13.01 11.48
CA THR A 23 15.04 -14.03 10.48
C THR A 23 13.55 -14.14 10.18
N ARG A 24 12.71 -14.05 11.19
CA ARG A 24 11.27 -14.10 10.99
C ARG A 24 10.78 -12.92 10.18
N ILE A 25 11.28 -11.73 10.46
CA ILE A 25 10.91 -10.55 9.72
C ILE A 25 11.22 -10.71 8.24
N LYS A 26 12.38 -11.24 7.93
CA LYS A 26 12.74 -11.45 6.55
C LYS A 26 11.81 -12.43 5.86
N LYS A 27 11.41 -13.48 6.56
CA LYS A 27 10.48 -14.45 6.00
C LYS A 27 9.12 -13.82 5.75
N GLU A 28 8.68 -13.01 6.68
CA GLU A 28 7.40 -12.33 6.54
C GLU A 28 7.40 -11.41 5.35
N GLU A 29 8.50 -10.72 5.10
CA GLU A 29 8.61 -9.87 3.94
C GLU A 29 8.48 -10.66 2.65
N LYS A 30 9.09 -11.84 2.59
CA LYS A 30 8.95 -12.69 1.43
C LYS A 30 7.52 -13.16 1.24
N GLU A 31 6.85 -13.49 2.33
CA GLU A 31 5.47 -13.91 2.25
C GLU A 31 4.56 -12.79 1.77
N VAL A 32 4.82 -11.58 2.24
CA VAL A 32 4.06 -10.43 1.80
C VAL A 32 4.22 -10.19 0.31
N GLU A 33 5.39 -10.46 -0.25
CA GLU A 33 5.62 -10.31 -1.67
C GLU A 33 4.81 -11.26 -2.52
N LYS A 34 4.26 -12.30 -1.91
CA LYS A 34 3.48 -13.29 -2.63
C LYS A 34 1.98 -13.05 -2.61
N VAL A 35 1.55 -11.90 -2.15
CA VAL A 35 0.12 -11.61 -2.11
C VAL A 35 -0.45 -11.50 -3.52
N GLU A 36 -1.73 -11.76 -3.64
CA GLU A 36 -2.44 -11.70 -4.90
C GLU A 36 -3.70 -10.87 -4.75
N LEU A 37 -4.13 -10.28 -5.85
CA LEU A 37 -5.38 -9.55 -5.90
C LEU A 37 -6.33 -10.32 -6.81
N THR A 38 -6.96 -11.35 -6.26
CA THR A 38 -7.78 -12.25 -7.06
C THR A 38 -9.27 -12.25 -6.74
N GLY A 39 -9.70 -11.68 -5.65
CA GLY A 39 -11.10 -11.67 -5.30
C GLY A 39 -11.40 -10.63 -4.24
N LYS A 40 -12.66 -10.58 -3.84
CA LYS A 40 -13.12 -9.58 -2.89
C LYS A 40 -12.31 -9.55 -1.60
N GLU A 41 -11.98 -10.73 -1.08
CA GLU A 41 -11.22 -10.81 0.17
C GLU A 41 -9.84 -10.17 0.05
N SER A 42 -9.13 -10.46 -1.03
CA SER A 42 -7.81 -9.87 -1.21
C SER A 42 -7.88 -8.38 -1.48
N VAL A 43 -8.91 -7.93 -2.19
CA VAL A 43 -9.14 -6.51 -2.41
C VAL A 43 -9.39 -5.81 -1.09
N MET A 44 -10.19 -6.39 -0.21
CA MET A 44 -10.44 -5.79 1.10
C MET A 44 -9.17 -5.69 1.94
N LYS A 45 -8.30 -6.67 1.84
CA LYS A 45 -7.00 -6.60 2.53
C LYS A 45 -6.15 -5.45 2.00
N MET A 46 -6.17 -5.25 0.69
CA MET A 46 -5.47 -4.13 0.09
C MET A 46 -6.08 -2.80 0.56
N ILE A 47 -7.40 -2.72 0.58
CA ILE A 47 -8.11 -1.53 1.05
C ILE A 47 -7.71 -1.19 2.49
N ASP A 48 -7.56 -2.20 3.32
CA ASP A 48 -7.19 -2.00 4.72
C ASP A 48 -5.80 -1.43 4.92
N THR A 49 -4.98 -1.41 3.88
CA THR A 49 -3.65 -0.79 3.96
C THR A 49 -3.71 0.73 3.76
N GLN A 50 -4.88 1.29 3.52
CA GLN A 50 -5.04 2.73 3.39
C GLN A 50 -4.64 3.44 4.68
N ASP A 51 -3.93 4.55 4.54
CA ASP A 51 -3.64 5.40 5.69
C ASP A 51 -4.96 5.99 6.20
N PHE A 52 -5.29 5.70 7.45
CA PHE A 52 -6.60 6.11 7.92
C PHE A 52 -6.67 7.58 8.34
N ILE A 53 -5.55 8.26 8.40
CA ILE A 53 -5.52 9.68 8.72
C ILE A 53 -5.89 10.52 7.51
N ASP A 54 -5.19 10.32 6.38
CA ASP A 54 -5.42 11.14 5.20
C ASP A 54 -5.99 10.40 4.00
N GLY A 55 -6.09 9.09 4.06
CA GLY A 55 -6.74 8.32 3.01
C GLY A 55 -5.88 7.91 1.82
N HIS A 56 -4.58 8.13 1.88
CA HIS A 56 -3.72 7.71 0.77
C HIS A 56 -3.29 6.25 0.90
N TRP A 57 -2.77 5.71 -0.19
CA TRP A 57 -2.09 4.42 -0.19
C TRP A 57 -0.64 4.62 -0.55
N GLU A 58 0.21 3.78 0.03
CA GLU A 58 1.64 3.78 -0.28
C GLU A 58 2.00 2.48 -0.96
N GLU A 59 3.21 2.40 -1.49
CA GLU A 59 3.65 1.18 -2.11
C GLU A 59 3.76 0.06 -1.09
N ASN A 60 3.11 -1.06 -1.40
CA ASN A 60 3.18 -2.28 -0.62
C ASN A 60 2.97 -3.43 -1.58
N ALA A 61 2.89 -4.66 -1.07
CA ALA A 61 2.78 -5.82 -1.94
C ALA A 61 1.52 -5.78 -2.81
N TYR A 62 0.43 -5.26 -2.30
CA TYR A 62 -0.83 -5.17 -3.06
C TYR A 62 -0.79 -4.05 -4.10
N THR A 63 -0.39 -2.87 -3.69
CA THR A 63 -0.37 -1.74 -4.62
C THR A 63 0.69 -1.93 -5.70
N LYS A 64 1.71 -2.70 -5.41
CA LYS A 64 2.72 -3.04 -6.40
C LYS A 64 2.12 -3.83 -7.56
N ILE A 65 1.21 -4.73 -7.26
CA ILE A 65 0.49 -5.49 -8.29
C ILE A 65 -0.32 -4.54 -9.16
N ILE A 66 -1.02 -3.61 -8.54
CA ILE A 66 -1.80 -2.62 -9.26
C ILE A 66 -0.91 -1.75 -10.14
N LYS A 67 0.22 -1.33 -9.59
CA LYS A 67 1.19 -0.52 -10.31
C LYS A 67 1.70 -1.22 -11.57
N GLU A 68 1.99 -2.49 -11.47
CA GLU A 68 2.45 -3.26 -12.62
C GLU A 68 1.34 -3.42 -13.64
N LYS A 69 0.13 -3.67 -13.20
CA LYS A 69 -1.00 -3.85 -14.09
C LYS A 69 -1.34 -2.56 -14.84
N TYR A 70 -1.24 -1.44 -14.19
CA TYR A 70 -1.54 -0.13 -14.76
C TYR A 70 -0.27 0.69 -14.95
N HIS A 71 0.80 0.04 -15.41
CA HIS A 71 2.10 0.71 -15.54
C HIS A 71 2.07 1.88 -16.54
N ASN A 72 1.24 1.82 -17.56
CA ASN A 72 1.12 2.93 -18.49
C ASN A 72 0.58 4.18 -17.80
N GLU A 73 -0.45 4.00 -17.00
CA GLU A 73 -1.04 5.09 -16.24
C GLU A 73 -0.07 5.60 -15.18
N TYR A 74 0.66 4.69 -14.57
CA TYR A 74 1.68 5.06 -13.61
C TYR A 74 2.74 5.95 -14.25
N ASP A 75 3.25 5.54 -15.40
CA ASP A 75 4.27 6.31 -16.12
C ASP A 75 3.75 7.67 -16.54
N LEU A 76 2.50 7.75 -16.96
CA LEU A 76 1.88 8.99 -17.34
C LEU A 76 1.82 9.97 -16.17
N LEU A 77 1.44 9.47 -15.00
CA LEU A 77 1.38 10.29 -13.80
C LEU A 77 2.75 10.77 -13.35
N LYS A 78 3.73 9.89 -13.42
CA LYS A 78 5.10 10.28 -13.06
C LYS A 78 5.65 11.30 -14.03
N ALA A 79 5.31 11.20 -15.29
CA ALA A 79 5.72 12.19 -16.29
C ALA A 79 5.14 13.57 -16.00
N LYS A 80 4.01 13.62 -15.29
CA LYS A 80 3.40 14.88 -14.88
C LYS A 80 3.93 15.39 -13.54
N ASN A 81 4.95 14.77 -13.00
CA ASN A 81 5.55 15.14 -11.72
C ASN A 81 4.60 14.99 -10.53
N ILE A 82 3.73 14.02 -10.60
CA ILE A 82 2.81 13.77 -9.49
C ILE A 82 3.51 12.90 -8.45
N ASP A 83 3.35 13.25 -7.19
CA ASP A 83 3.96 12.55 -6.09
C ASP A 83 3.63 11.06 -6.08
N GLU A 84 4.54 10.24 -5.61
CA GLU A 84 4.37 8.79 -5.59
C GLU A 84 3.13 8.35 -4.83
N LYS A 85 2.89 8.90 -3.66
CA LYS A 85 1.72 8.53 -2.86
C LYS A 85 0.42 8.90 -3.56
N VAL A 86 0.39 10.05 -4.19
CA VAL A 86 -0.78 10.47 -4.96
C VAL A 86 -0.97 9.54 -6.15
N THR A 87 0.11 9.21 -6.83
CA THR A 87 0.08 8.32 -7.98
C THR A 87 -0.49 6.95 -7.59
N ILE A 88 0.02 6.36 -6.54
CA ILE A 88 -0.46 5.06 -6.09
C ILE A 88 -1.93 5.12 -5.68
N THR A 89 -2.32 6.17 -4.99
CA THR A 89 -3.70 6.34 -4.56
C THR A 89 -4.64 6.43 -5.77
N ILE A 90 -4.24 7.16 -6.80
CA ILE A 90 -5.01 7.23 -8.04
C ILE A 90 -5.14 5.87 -8.70
N LEU A 91 -4.05 5.11 -8.73
CA LEU A 91 -4.08 3.79 -9.35
C LEU A 91 -4.98 2.81 -8.59
N VAL A 92 -5.02 2.89 -7.27
CA VAL A 92 -5.92 2.06 -6.48
C VAL A 92 -7.37 2.37 -6.82
N ILE A 93 -7.71 3.64 -6.91
CA ILE A 93 -9.07 4.04 -7.28
C ILE A 93 -9.41 3.55 -8.68
N LEU A 94 -8.50 3.71 -9.62
CA LEU A 94 -8.66 3.24 -10.99
C LEU A 94 -8.94 1.74 -11.02
N TYR A 95 -8.16 0.98 -10.28
CA TYR A 95 -8.33 -0.46 -10.19
C TYR A 95 -9.72 -0.86 -9.70
N ILE A 96 -10.19 -0.20 -8.64
CA ILE A 96 -11.51 -0.48 -8.09
C ILE A 96 -12.59 -0.14 -9.12
N TYR A 97 -12.48 1.00 -9.76
CA TYR A 97 -13.48 1.43 -10.76
C TYR A 97 -13.52 0.51 -11.98
N LYS A 98 -12.40 0.02 -12.42
CA LYS A 98 -12.34 -0.80 -13.61
C LYS A 98 -12.63 -2.27 -13.37
N GLU A 99 -12.20 -2.80 -12.22
CA GLU A 99 -12.28 -4.23 -11.98
C GLU A 99 -13.20 -4.65 -10.86
N HIS A 100 -13.61 -3.72 -10.01
CA HIS A 100 -14.44 -4.05 -8.84
C HIS A 100 -15.56 -3.04 -8.64
N LYS A 101 -16.24 -2.71 -9.72
CA LYS A 101 -17.36 -1.77 -9.65
C LYS A 101 -18.42 -2.18 -8.65
N GLU A 102 -18.61 -3.47 -8.47
CA GLU A 102 -19.60 -3.99 -7.54
C GLU A 102 -19.30 -3.63 -6.10
N MET A 103 -18.06 -3.24 -5.82
CA MET A 103 -17.66 -2.86 -4.47
C MET A 103 -17.74 -1.35 -4.21
N LEU A 104 -18.06 -0.57 -5.23
CA LEU A 104 -18.06 0.88 -5.09
C LEU A 104 -18.96 1.41 -3.97
N SER A 105 -20.14 0.83 -3.82
CA SER A 105 -21.04 1.30 -2.76
C SER A 105 -20.51 0.98 -1.37
N GLU A 106 -19.89 -0.19 -1.20
CA GLU A 106 -19.28 -0.56 0.07
C GLU A 106 -18.07 0.32 0.40
N LEU A 107 -17.34 0.71 -0.63
CA LEU A 107 -16.10 1.45 -0.46
C LEU A 107 -16.25 2.95 -0.64
N LEU A 108 -17.49 3.42 -0.71
CA LEU A 108 -17.77 4.81 -1.00
C LEU A 108 -17.01 5.80 -0.12
N MET A 109 -17.05 5.59 1.19
CA MET A 109 -16.39 6.50 2.13
C MET A 109 -14.88 6.42 2.02
N ILE A 110 -14.35 5.24 1.78
CA ILE A 110 -12.92 5.02 1.63
C ILE A 110 -12.41 5.74 0.37
N ILE A 111 -13.13 5.58 -0.72
CA ILE A 111 -12.79 6.22 -1.99
C ILE A 111 -12.92 7.74 -1.86
N LYS A 112 -13.96 8.20 -1.21
CA LYS A 112 -14.17 9.63 -1.00
C LYS A 112 -13.01 10.25 -0.23
N LYS A 113 -12.56 9.57 0.80
CA LYS A 113 -11.43 10.04 1.59
C LYS A 113 -10.16 10.12 0.75
N ALA A 114 -9.92 9.10 -0.07
CA ALA A 114 -8.78 9.08 -0.96
C ALA A 114 -8.85 10.21 -1.99
N LYS A 115 -10.02 10.48 -2.53
CA LYS A 115 -10.21 11.58 -3.49
C LYS A 115 -9.92 12.94 -2.86
N ILE A 116 -10.31 13.13 -1.61
CA ILE A 116 -10.02 14.35 -0.89
C ILE A 116 -8.51 14.52 -0.75
N TYR A 117 -7.81 13.45 -0.41
CA TYR A 117 -6.36 13.48 -0.32
C TYR A 117 -5.74 13.87 -1.67
N ILE A 118 -6.18 13.25 -2.76
CA ILE A 118 -5.64 13.53 -4.08
C ILE A 118 -5.87 14.99 -4.47
N LYS A 119 -7.07 15.50 -4.23
CA LYS A 119 -7.40 16.89 -4.52
C LYS A 119 -6.51 17.85 -3.77
N LYS A 120 -6.27 17.54 -2.51
CA LYS A 120 -5.44 18.38 -1.65
C LYS A 120 -3.99 18.42 -2.13
N GLU A 121 -3.46 17.27 -2.52
CA GLU A 121 -2.05 17.16 -2.89
C GLU A 121 -1.76 17.47 -4.35
N ALA A 122 -2.66 17.12 -5.24
CA ALA A 122 -2.45 17.27 -6.68
C ALA A 122 -3.19 18.45 -7.30
N SER A 123 -4.06 19.10 -6.53
CA SER A 123 -4.69 20.32 -6.99
C SER A 123 -5.46 20.14 -8.30
N ASN A 124 -5.26 21.05 -9.27
CA ASN A 124 -6.02 21.06 -10.54
C ASN A 124 -5.67 19.89 -11.46
N SER A 125 -4.54 19.26 -11.24
CA SER A 125 -4.11 18.15 -12.09
C SER A 125 -5.02 16.94 -11.96
N TYR A 126 -5.67 16.79 -10.82
CA TYR A 126 -6.50 15.63 -10.54
C TYR A 126 -7.67 15.49 -11.52
N GLU A 127 -8.45 16.53 -11.70
CA GLU A 127 -9.64 16.45 -12.54
C GLU A 127 -9.32 16.18 -14.00
N ASN A 128 -8.30 16.83 -14.50
CA ASN A 128 -7.86 16.59 -15.88
C ASN A 128 -7.39 15.16 -16.04
N PHE A 129 -6.66 14.66 -15.06
CA PHE A 129 -6.12 13.32 -15.12
C PHE A 129 -7.22 12.25 -15.04
N ILE A 130 -8.19 12.46 -14.16
CA ILE A 130 -9.31 11.54 -14.02
C ILE A 130 -10.08 11.42 -15.33
N LYS A 131 -10.26 12.51 -16.05
CA LYS A 131 -10.89 12.47 -17.35
C LYS A 131 -10.07 11.69 -18.38
N GLU A 132 -8.75 11.88 -18.35
CA GLU A 132 -7.86 11.17 -19.28
C GLU A 132 -7.92 9.66 -19.11
N ILE A 133 -7.96 9.21 -17.88
CA ILE A 133 -7.92 7.75 -17.62
C ILE A 133 -9.31 7.13 -17.52
N GLY A 134 -10.37 7.94 -17.68
CA GLY A 134 -11.72 7.41 -17.75
C GLY A 134 -12.37 7.03 -16.44
N ILE A 135 -11.96 7.62 -15.35
CA ILE A 135 -12.64 7.43 -14.06
C ILE A 135 -13.59 8.60 -13.84
N ASN A 136 -14.84 8.31 -13.71
CA ASN A 136 -15.82 9.37 -13.42
C ASN A 136 -16.54 9.15 -12.12
#